data_93f76fce2cddc57ebc30bf37bb1536f8
#
_entry.id   93f76fce2cddc57ebc30bf37bb1536f8
#
_cell.length_a   1.000
_cell.length_b   1.000
_cell.length_c   1.000
_cell.angle_alpha   90.00
_cell.angle_beta   90.00
_cell.angle_gamma   90.00
#
_symmetry.space_group_name_H-M   'P 1'
#
loop_
_entity.id
_entity.type
_entity.pdbx_description
1 polymer ?
#
loop_
_entity_poly.entity_id
_entity_poly.type
_entity_poly.pdbx_seq_one_letter_code
_entity_poly.pdbx_strand_id
1 'polypeptide(L)'
;MIRSTLGPRTALPALLACALAACGDSRPAATEPTALKRDRVRVAAAAEPLVTGLEELQGSAVGPGGALFVTAPLAGSIWRVDPKTGAVTLFASGLPARIPGLFYLGSGVVDVAFIGGTAYALVTGVGPDLEPGRPDVVGIYRIDGPSSSTVIADLGAFSIAHPPEPDFFVPSGFQYAIEPFRGGFLVTDAHHNRVLRVTLDGGITELIAFGNVVPTGLEVWGNTIYVAQAGPIPHVPENGKVMAIDPRSGTATEVASGARLLVDVERGRGGTLFALAQGFWNGPFEGAPAQPETGALVRVNGDGTFTEVVGGLDRPTSVEIIRNTAYVVTLGGEIWTIADIASPPFGVSR
;
A
#
# COMPACT_ATOMS: atom_id res chain seq x y z
N MET A 1 -41.87 47.22 22.58
CA MET A 1 -43.25 47.22 23.08
C MET A 1 -43.64 45.81 23.47
N ILE A 2 -43.91 45.67 24.74
CA ILE A 2 -44.91 44.82 25.43
C ILE A 2 -44.52 43.34 25.52
N ARG A 3 -43.90 42.86 26.61
CA ARG A 3 -44.43 42.40 27.93
C ARG A 3 -45.36 41.18 27.79
N SER A 4 -44.99 40.10 28.41
CA SER A 4 -45.09 39.56 29.81
C SER A 4 -46.21 38.52 29.83
N THR A 5 -46.21 37.41 30.56
CA THR A 5 -46.10 37.18 31.99
C THR A 5 -46.20 35.67 32.27
N LEU A 6 -45.39 35.14 33.11
CA LEU A 6 -45.64 34.52 34.43
C LEU A 6 -46.71 33.39 34.57
N GLY A 7 -46.31 32.25 34.93
CA GLY A 7 -46.31 31.17 35.84
C GLY A 7 -47.46 31.10 36.91
N PRO A 8 -47.40 30.34 38.02
CA PRO A 8 -46.91 29.00 38.35
C PRO A 8 -47.95 28.16 39.18
N ARG A 9 -47.55 27.06 39.81
CA ARG A 9 -48.05 26.39 41.06
C ARG A 9 -48.63 24.97 40.90
N THR A 10 -47.87 24.04 41.46
CA THR A 10 -47.98 23.34 42.78
C THR A 10 -49.13 22.37 42.95
N ALA A 11 -48.87 21.11 43.27
CA ALA A 11 -49.02 20.46 44.58
C ALA A 11 -48.93 18.95 44.53
N LEU A 12 -48.13 18.39 45.41
CA LEU A 12 -48.18 17.07 46.04
C LEU A 12 -49.35 17.10 47.07
N PRO A 13 -49.77 16.00 47.82
CA PRO A 13 -49.37 14.59 47.90
C PRO A 13 -50.57 13.64 48.11
N ALA A 14 -50.38 12.33 48.18
CA ALA A 14 -51.04 11.48 49.18
C ALA A 14 -50.47 10.07 49.23
N LEU A 15 -50.00 9.74 50.42
CA LEU A 15 -49.76 8.40 50.94
C LEU A 15 -51.01 7.55 51.01
N LEU A 16 -50.95 6.23 50.85
CA LEU A 16 -51.53 5.30 51.81
C LEU A 16 -50.93 3.87 51.72
N ALA A 17 -50.82 3.30 52.88
CA ALA A 17 -50.04 2.15 53.25
C ALA A 17 -50.83 0.81 53.23
N CYS A 18 -50.07 -0.29 53.33
CA CYS A 18 -50.37 -1.57 53.96
C CYS A 18 -51.28 -2.62 53.28
N ALA A 19 -50.69 -3.74 52.95
CA ALA A 19 -51.09 -5.01 53.58
C ALA A 19 -50.07 -6.11 53.34
N LEU A 20 -49.58 -6.67 54.45
CA LEU A 20 -48.77 -7.89 54.58
C LEU A 20 -49.66 -9.10 54.28
N ALA A 21 -49.12 -10.06 53.48
CA ALA A 21 -49.52 -11.47 53.62
C ALA A 21 -48.24 -12.33 53.29
N ALA A 22 -47.93 -13.13 54.24
CA ALA A 22 -46.76 -14.02 54.25
C ALA A 22 -47.09 -15.37 53.58
N CYS A 23 -45.97 -16.08 53.31
CA CYS A 23 -45.81 -17.54 53.12
C CYS A 23 -45.66 -18.04 51.69
N GLY A 24 -44.48 -18.53 51.44
CA GLY A 24 -44.14 -19.45 50.33
C GLY A 24 -42.62 -19.47 50.08
N ASP A 25 -41.91 -20.26 50.91
CA ASP A 25 -40.49 -20.64 50.66
C ASP A 25 -40.37 -21.35 49.33
N SER A 26 -39.77 -20.74 48.36
CA SER A 26 -39.16 -21.41 47.21
C SER A 26 -37.89 -20.63 46.86
N ARG A 27 -36.74 -21.06 47.40
CA ARG A 27 -35.46 -20.58 46.98
C ARG A 27 -35.27 -20.91 45.49
N PRO A 28 -35.09 -19.96 44.60
CA PRO A 28 -34.54 -20.24 43.29
C PRO A 28 -33.05 -20.58 43.48
N ALA A 29 -32.62 -21.65 42.80
CA ALA A 29 -31.22 -22.01 42.70
C ALA A 29 -30.38 -20.79 42.26
N ALA A 30 -29.28 -20.56 42.96
CA ALA A 30 -28.31 -19.57 42.60
C ALA A 30 -27.78 -19.89 41.19
N THR A 31 -28.19 -19.10 40.21
CA THR A 31 -27.58 -19.06 38.88
C THR A 31 -26.18 -18.52 39.07
N GLU A 32 -25.16 -19.36 38.83
CA GLU A 32 -23.80 -18.89 38.78
C GLU A 32 -23.70 -17.66 37.83
N PRO A 33 -22.96 -16.64 38.21
CA PRO A 33 -22.78 -15.48 37.33
C PRO A 33 -22.03 -15.99 36.09
N THR A 34 -22.71 -15.97 34.95
CA THR A 34 -22.10 -16.15 33.64
C THR A 34 -20.90 -15.21 33.57
N ALA A 35 -19.71 -15.78 33.55
CA ALA A 35 -18.48 -15.03 33.42
C ALA A 35 -18.60 -14.17 32.17
N LEU A 36 -18.72 -12.85 32.36
CA LEU A 36 -18.62 -11.88 31.28
C LEU A 36 -17.33 -12.22 30.52
N LYS A 37 -17.48 -12.70 29.28
CA LYS A 37 -16.36 -12.71 28.34
C LYS A 37 -15.81 -11.30 28.35
N ARG A 38 -14.64 -11.12 28.95
CA ARG A 38 -13.87 -9.91 28.78
C ARG A 38 -13.60 -9.80 27.29
N ASP A 39 -14.36 -8.99 26.60
CA ASP A 39 -13.95 -8.48 25.31
C ASP A 39 -12.57 -7.91 25.53
N ARG A 40 -11.55 -8.58 24.99
CA ARG A 40 -10.23 -7.98 24.93
C ARG A 40 -10.40 -6.70 24.16
N VAL A 41 -10.32 -5.57 24.85
CA VAL A 41 -10.16 -4.27 24.21
C VAL A 41 -9.00 -4.45 23.25
N ARG A 42 -9.28 -4.44 21.95
CA ARG A 42 -8.26 -4.49 20.92
C ARG A 42 -7.48 -3.19 21.08
N VAL A 43 -6.28 -3.27 21.59
CA VAL A 43 -5.32 -2.17 21.43
C VAL A 43 -5.12 -2.05 19.93
N ALA A 44 -5.35 -0.86 19.38
CA ALA A 44 -5.04 -0.59 17.98
C ALA A 44 -3.58 -1.01 17.74
N ALA A 45 -3.31 -1.65 16.60
CA ALA A 45 -1.95 -1.97 16.23
C ALA A 45 -1.15 -0.66 16.22
N ALA A 46 0.01 -0.65 16.88
CA ALA A 46 0.88 0.53 16.90
C ALA A 46 2.00 0.33 15.86
N ALA A 47 2.32 1.39 15.16
CA ALA A 47 3.51 1.42 14.31
C ALA A 47 4.73 1.74 15.20
N GLU A 48 5.80 0.94 15.05
CA GLU A 48 7.06 1.13 15.75
C GLU A 48 8.21 1.30 14.75
N PRO A 49 9.13 2.27 14.94
CA PRO A 49 10.23 2.45 14.02
C PRO A 49 11.23 1.28 14.13
N LEU A 50 11.58 0.69 12.99
CA LEU A 50 12.62 -0.34 12.89
C LEU A 50 13.93 0.26 12.40
N VAL A 51 13.88 1.15 11.40
CA VAL A 51 15.01 1.86 10.81
C VAL A 51 14.63 3.31 10.65
N THR A 52 15.56 4.21 10.96
CA THR A 52 15.43 5.65 10.75
C THR A 52 16.72 6.23 10.21
N GLY A 53 16.62 7.41 9.57
CA GLY A 53 17.80 8.19 9.14
C GLY A 53 18.46 7.71 7.85
N LEU A 54 17.76 6.91 7.05
CA LEU A 54 18.12 6.69 5.66
C LEU A 54 17.70 7.90 4.80
N GLU A 55 18.25 7.97 3.59
CA GLU A 55 17.71 8.89 2.58
C GLU A 55 16.34 8.40 2.11
N GLU A 56 15.66 9.18 1.28
CA GLU A 56 14.38 8.83 0.69
C GLU A 56 14.32 7.38 0.20
N LEU A 57 13.26 6.67 0.61
CA LEU A 57 13.02 5.28 0.23
C LEU A 57 11.73 5.18 -0.60
N GLN A 58 11.63 4.14 -1.46
CA GLN A 58 10.48 3.99 -2.35
C GLN A 58 9.86 2.59 -2.27
N GLY A 59 10.30 1.64 -3.06
CA GLY A 59 9.78 0.29 -3.12
C GLY A 59 10.53 -0.69 -2.23
N SER A 60 9.92 -1.82 -1.97
CA SER A 60 10.53 -2.89 -1.18
C SER A 60 10.13 -4.27 -1.68
N ALA A 61 10.94 -5.27 -1.32
CA ALA A 61 10.63 -6.68 -1.54
C ALA A 61 11.21 -7.56 -0.44
N VAL A 62 10.55 -8.66 -0.12
CA VAL A 62 11.15 -9.74 0.67
C VAL A 62 11.98 -10.63 -0.24
N GLY A 63 13.28 -10.61 -0.02
CA GLY A 63 14.24 -11.38 -0.84
C GLY A 63 14.84 -12.58 -0.11
N PRO A 64 15.99 -13.07 -0.61
CA PRO A 64 16.66 -14.24 -0.08
C PRO A 64 16.94 -14.17 1.43
N GLY A 65 16.64 -15.27 2.12
CA GLY A 65 16.81 -15.37 3.57
C GLY A 65 15.74 -14.64 4.37
N GLY A 66 14.68 -14.15 3.73
CA GLY A 66 13.60 -13.41 4.39
C GLY A 66 14.01 -12.01 4.85
N ALA A 67 15.06 -11.45 4.25
CA ALA A 67 15.45 -10.06 4.47
C ALA A 67 14.59 -9.13 3.64
N LEU A 68 14.40 -7.92 4.12
CA LEU A 68 13.75 -6.84 3.38
C LEU A 68 14.80 -6.13 2.51
N PHE A 69 14.47 -5.85 1.26
CA PHE A 69 15.27 -5.06 0.34
C PHE A 69 14.49 -3.80 -0.02
N VAL A 70 15.15 -2.65 0.05
CA VAL A 70 14.48 -1.35 -0.09
C VAL A 70 15.26 -0.47 -1.04
N THR A 71 14.57 0.16 -1.98
CA THR A 71 15.17 1.06 -2.95
C THR A 71 15.36 2.46 -2.38
N ALA A 72 16.47 3.10 -2.76
CA ALA A 72 16.82 4.47 -2.42
C ALA A 72 17.05 5.27 -3.73
N PRO A 73 16.01 5.90 -4.27
CA PRO A 73 16.05 6.55 -5.58
C PRO A 73 17.07 7.68 -5.70
N LEU A 74 17.28 8.47 -4.65
CA LEU A 74 18.25 9.56 -4.64
C LEU A 74 19.69 9.07 -4.79
N ALA A 75 19.99 7.93 -4.15
CA ALA A 75 21.33 7.33 -4.16
C ALA A 75 21.57 6.34 -5.32
N GLY A 76 20.52 5.97 -6.07
CA GLY A 76 20.61 4.91 -7.07
C GLY A 76 21.06 3.57 -6.46
N SER A 77 20.51 3.21 -5.31
CA SER A 77 20.96 2.06 -4.54
C SER A 77 19.81 1.24 -3.97
N ILE A 78 20.15 0.02 -3.53
CA ILE A 78 19.23 -0.90 -2.84
C ILE A 78 19.87 -1.28 -1.50
N TRP A 79 19.14 -1.13 -0.43
CA TRP A 79 19.53 -1.53 0.92
C TRP A 79 18.93 -2.88 1.27
N ARG A 80 19.71 -3.70 1.98
CA ARG A 80 19.25 -4.93 2.62
C ARG A 80 19.06 -4.67 4.10
N VAL A 81 17.89 -4.98 4.63
CA VAL A 81 17.51 -4.77 6.03
C VAL A 81 17.17 -6.10 6.68
N ASP A 82 17.71 -6.37 7.85
CA ASP A 82 17.29 -7.49 8.69
C ASP A 82 15.97 -7.14 9.37
N PRO A 83 14.87 -7.87 9.10
CA PRO A 83 13.55 -7.51 9.62
C PRO A 83 13.39 -7.69 11.12
N LYS A 84 14.34 -8.35 11.80
CA LYS A 84 14.28 -8.56 13.25
C LYS A 84 15.07 -7.53 14.03
N THR A 85 16.19 -7.07 13.47
CA THR A 85 17.14 -6.21 14.18
C THR A 85 17.20 -4.81 13.63
N GLY A 86 16.67 -4.56 12.43
CA GLY A 86 16.81 -3.29 11.72
C GLY A 86 18.23 -3.06 11.18
N ALA A 87 19.12 -4.06 11.21
CA ALA A 87 20.47 -3.91 10.68
C ALA A 87 20.43 -3.68 9.15
N VAL A 88 21.04 -2.57 8.71
CA VAL A 88 21.06 -2.12 7.31
C VAL A 88 22.43 -2.39 6.69
N THR A 89 22.43 -2.92 5.48
CA THR A 89 23.65 -3.13 4.66
C THR A 89 23.36 -2.73 3.22
N LEU A 90 24.35 -2.11 2.56
CA LEU A 90 24.25 -1.81 1.14
C LEU A 90 24.27 -3.12 0.35
N PHE A 91 23.24 -3.34 -0.48
CA PHE A 91 23.13 -4.53 -1.33
C PHE A 91 23.60 -4.26 -2.75
N ALA A 92 23.15 -3.17 -3.37
CA ALA A 92 23.54 -2.76 -4.71
C ALA A 92 23.61 -1.24 -4.83
N SER A 93 24.47 -0.73 -5.71
CA SER A 93 24.66 0.69 -6.01
C SER A 93 25.00 0.89 -7.49
N GLY A 94 25.02 2.17 -7.93
CA GLY A 94 25.34 2.50 -9.32
C GLY A 94 24.17 2.29 -10.28
N LEU A 95 22.95 2.13 -9.76
CA LEU A 95 21.72 2.19 -10.55
C LEU A 95 21.40 3.64 -10.90
N PRO A 96 20.61 3.89 -11.96
CA PRO A 96 20.17 5.25 -12.27
C PRO A 96 19.50 5.91 -11.09
N ALA A 97 20.05 7.04 -10.67
CA ALA A 97 19.51 7.85 -9.59
C ALA A 97 18.50 8.86 -10.13
N ARG A 98 17.65 9.40 -9.24
CA ARG A 98 16.72 10.48 -9.56
C ARG A 98 17.43 11.64 -10.23
N ILE A 99 16.80 12.25 -11.23
CA ILE A 99 17.26 13.48 -11.85
C ILE A 99 17.16 14.62 -10.84
N PRO A 100 18.25 15.34 -10.51
CA PRO A 100 18.20 16.46 -9.61
C PRO A 100 17.24 17.56 -10.10
N GLY A 101 16.39 18.05 -9.21
CA GLY A 101 15.40 19.08 -9.54
C GLY A 101 14.13 18.59 -10.25
N LEU A 102 14.05 17.31 -10.55
CA LEU A 102 12.79 16.70 -11.01
C LEU A 102 11.84 16.57 -9.81
N PHE A 103 10.69 17.23 -9.89
CA PHE A 103 9.72 17.29 -8.79
C PHE A 103 8.84 16.04 -8.68
N TYR A 104 8.90 15.12 -9.65
CA TYR A 104 8.11 13.91 -9.63
C TYR A 104 8.70 12.89 -8.67
N LEU A 105 7.91 12.51 -7.69
CA LEU A 105 8.19 11.31 -6.88
C LEU A 105 8.15 10.07 -7.76
N GLY A 106 8.99 9.08 -7.42
CA GLY A 106 9.03 7.85 -8.21
C GLY A 106 9.90 7.96 -9.46
N SER A 107 11.06 8.64 -9.37
CA SER A 107 12.09 8.60 -10.41
C SER A 107 13.40 8.06 -9.86
N GLY A 108 14.22 7.41 -10.70
CA GLY A 108 15.39 6.64 -10.32
C GLY A 108 15.04 5.15 -10.14
N VAL A 109 15.75 4.46 -9.25
CA VAL A 109 15.44 3.08 -8.87
C VAL A 109 14.27 3.08 -7.90
N VAL A 110 13.08 2.68 -8.36
CA VAL A 110 11.83 2.85 -7.60
C VAL A 110 11.35 1.57 -6.93
N ASP A 111 11.69 0.39 -7.48
CA ASP A 111 11.23 -0.86 -6.90
C ASP A 111 12.22 -2.00 -7.18
N VAL A 112 12.08 -3.13 -6.46
CA VAL A 112 12.95 -4.29 -6.57
C VAL A 112 12.14 -5.59 -6.45
N ALA A 113 12.50 -6.60 -7.26
CA ALA A 113 11.88 -7.92 -7.20
C ALA A 113 12.94 -9.03 -7.27
N PHE A 114 12.56 -10.25 -6.87
CA PHE A 114 13.48 -11.39 -6.90
C PHE A 114 12.89 -12.57 -7.68
N ILE A 115 13.68 -13.13 -8.60
CA ILE A 115 13.39 -14.42 -9.23
C ILE A 115 14.56 -15.37 -8.95
N GLY A 116 14.29 -16.48 -8.24
CA GLY A 116 15.29 -17.51 -7.95
C GLY A 116 16.53 -17.00 -7.22
N GLY A 117 16.44 -15.94 -6.44
CA GLY A 117 17.56 -15.35 -5.71
C GLY A 117 18.32 -14.26 -6.47
N THR A 118 18.01 -14.00 -7.73
CA THR A 118 18.51 -12.87 -8.50
C THR A 118 17.62 -11.67 -8.31
N ALA A 119 18.22 -10.53 -7.99
CA ALA A 119 17.49 -9.25 -7.84
C ALA A 119 17.33 -8.54 -9.18
N TYR A 120 16.20 -7.90 -9.35
CA TYR A 120 15.87 -7.05 -10.49
C TYR A 120 15.30 -5.73 -9.98
N ALA A 121 15.84 -4.63 -10.47
CA ALA A 121 15.43 -3.28 -10.09
C ALA A 121 14.58 -2.65 -11.18
N LEU A 122 13.51 -2.00 -10.80
CA LEU A 122 12.70 -1.16 -11.67
C LEU A 122 13.25 0.27 -11.61
N VAL A 123 13.54 0.83 -12.78
CA VAL A 123 14.04 2.19 -12.93
C VAL A 123 13.11 2.97 -13.83
N THR A 124 12.71 4.16 -13.39
CA THR A 124 11.79 5.01 -14.11
C THR A 124 12.12 6.50 -13.97
N GLY A 125 11.53 7.35 -14.80
CA GLY A 125 11.68 8.79 -14.69
C GLY A 125 13.11 9.28 -14.89
N VAL A 126 13.91 8.57 -15.71
CA VAL A 126 15.31 8.89 -16.01
C VAL A 126 15.59 9.02 -17.52
N GLY A 127 14.56 8.93 -18.34
CA GLY A 127 14.67 8.89 -19.79
C GLY A 127 15.12 10.22 -20.43
N PRO A 128 15.59 10.17 -21.68
CA PRO A 128 16.03 11.35 -22.42
C PRO A 128 14.90 12.34 -22.75
N ASP A 129 13.65 11.93 -22.63
CA ASP A 129 12.46 12.78 -22.70
C ASP A 129 12.30 13.71 -21.49
N LEU A 130 12.91 13.37 -20.35
CA LEU A 130 12.96 14.19 -19.15
C LEU A 130 14.27 14.97 -19.02
N GLU A 131 15.41 14.34 -19.39
CA GLU A 131 16.74 14.97 -19.37
C GLU A 131 17.49 14.62 -20.67
N PRO A 132 17.50 15.53 -21.66
CA PRO A 132 18.17 15.29 -22.94
C PRO A 132 19.65 14.93 -22.77
N GLY A 133 20.08 13.84 -23.42
CA GLY A 133 21.47 13.37 -23.38
C GLY A 133 21.79 12.44 -22.22
N ARG A 134 20.86 12.15 -21.34
CA ARG A 134 21.02 11.14 -20.29
C ARG A 134 21.05 9.74 -20.91
N PRO A 135 22.04 8.90 -20.56
CA PRO A 135 22.17 7.56 -21.14
C PRO A 135 21.33 6.49 -20.43
N ASP A 136 20.70 6.87 -19.31
CA ASP A 136 19.95 5.91 -18.47
C ASP A 136 18.69 5.44 -19.17
N VAL A 137 18.34 4.18 -18.94
CA VAL A 137 17.19 3.51 -19.54
C VAL A 137 16.07 3.40 -18.50
N VAL A 138 14.88 3.82 -18.89
CA VAL A 138 13.65 3.49 -18.14
C VAL A 138 13.34 2.01 -18.37
N GLY A 139 13.50 1.16 -17.33
CA GLY A 139 13.41 -0.26 -17.56
C GLY A 139 13.71 -1.14 -16.36
N ILE A 140 13.90 -2.43 -16.65
CA ILE A 140 14.26 -3.43 -15.64
C ILE A 140 15.75 -3.75 -15.74
N TYR A 141 16.43 -3.66 -14.61
CA TYR A 141 17.86 -3.91 -14.44
C TYR A 141 18.07 -5.17 -13.61
N ARG A 142 18.74 -6.19 -14.16
CA ARG A 142 19.21 -7.33 -13.39
C ARG A 142 20.44 -6.91 -12.60
N ILE A 143 20.48 -7.20 -11.32
CA ILE A 143 21.64 -6.94 -10.46
C ILE A 143 22.64 -8.08 -10.63
N ASP A 144 23.81 -7.78 -11.19
CA ASP A 144 24.88 -8.74 -11.47
C ASP A 144 25.95 -8.75 -10.37
N GLY A 145 25.99 -7.72 -9.56
CA GLY A 145 26.93 -7.57 -8.44
C GLY A 145 26.69 -6.28 -7.65
N PRO A 146 27.47 -6.01 -6.61
CA PRO A 146 27.24 -4.87 -5.70
C PRO A 146 27.25 -3.49 -6.38
N SER A 147 27.90 -3.36 -7.55
CA SER A 147 27.97 -2.11 -8.34
C SER A 147 27.85 -2.36 -9.84
N SER A 148 27.21 -3.45 -10.23
CA SER A 148 27.01 -3.80 -11.64
C SER A 148 25.60 -4.31 -11.88
N SER A 149 25.02 -3.88 -13.00
CA SER A 149 23.70 -4.27 -13.45
C SER A 149 23.62 -4.34 -14.96
N THR A 150 22.65 -5.09 -15.48
CA THR A 150 22.35 -5.22 -16.90
C THR A 150 20.90 -4.88 -17.16
N VAL A 151 20.62 -3.98 -18.09
CA VAL A 151 19.25 -3.72 -18.58
C VAL A 151 18.76 -4.97 -19.30
N ILE A 152 17.62 -5.51 -18.84
CA ILE A 152 16.99 -6.67 -19.47
C ILE A 152 15.75 -6.31 -20.28
N ALA A 153 15.12 -5.16 -19.97
CA ALA A 153 13.94 -4.67 -20.69
C ALA A 153 13.94 -3.14 -20.70
N ASP A 154 13.68 -2.54 -21.86
CA ASP A 154 13.54 -1.10 -22.07
C ASP A 154 12.05 -0.75 -22.11
N LEU A 155 11.50 -0.39 -20.94
CA LEU A 155 10.10 -0.01 -20.78
C LEU A 155 9.82 1.36 -21.40
N GLY A 156 10.80 2.26 -21.36
CA GLY A 156 10.68 3.60 -21.94
C GLY A 156 10.54 3.55 -23.45
N ALA A 157 11.42 2.81 -24.13
CA ALA A 157 11.31 2.64 -25.59
C ALA A 157 10.00 1.93 -25.98
N PHE A 158 9.56 0.94 -25.18
CA PHE A 158 8.26 0.29 -25.41
C PHE A 158 7.11 1.30 -25.27
N SER A 159 7.11 2.13 -24.23
CA SER A 159 6.06 3.10 -23.95
C SER A 159 5.97 4.17 -25.05
N ILE A 160 7.10 4.67 -25.52
CA ILE A 160 7.19 5.62 -26.64
C ILE A 160 6.62 4.98 -27.95
N ALA A 161 6.92 3.71 -28.19
CA ALA A 161 6.43 3.00 -29.37
C ALA A 161 4.94 2.59 -29.27
N HIS A 162 4.40 2.52 -28.06
CA HIS A 162 3.02 2.11 -27.78
C HIS A 162 2.38 3.12 -26.81
N PRO A 163 2.13 4.37 -27.27
CA PRO A 163 1.53 5.40 -26.42
C PRO A 163 0.10 5.00 -26.03
N PRO A 164 -0.37 5.40 -24.83
CA PRO A 164 -1.76 5.20 -24.43
C PRO A 164 -2.70 6.15 -25.18
N GLU A 165 -3.98 5.84 -25.17
CA GLU A 165 -5.04 6.72 -25.66
C GLU A 165 -5.90 7.26 -24.50
N PRO A 166 -5.91 8.57 -24.21
CA PRO A 166 -5.13 9.64 -24.84
C PRO A 166 -3.64 9.61 -24.45
N ASP A 167 -2.79 10.25 -25.25
CA ASP A 167 -1.38 10.46 -24.94
C ASP A 167 -1.19 11.27 -23.65
N PHE A 168 -0.14 10.89 -22.92
CA PHE A 168 0.31 11.63 -21.73
C PHE A 168 1.62 12.35 -22.00
N PHE A 169 1.89 13.39 -21.20
CA PHE A 169 3.00 14.31 -21.46
C PHE A 169 4.42 13.74 -21.23
N VAL A 170 4.54 12.57 -20.57
CA VAL A 170 5.82 11.85 -20.40
C VAL A 170 5.77 10.56 -21.23
N PRO A 171 6.33 10.57 -22.45
CA PRO A 171 6.24 9.45 -23.37
C PRO A 171 6.83 8.13 -22.85
N SER A 172 7.90 8.18 -22.04
CA SER A 172 8.48 6.99 -21.41
C SER A 172 7.65 6.44 -20.25
N GLY A 173 6.63 7.17 -19.80
CA GLY A 173 5.80 6.82 -18.65
C GLY A 173 6.49 6.98 -17.30
N PHE A 174 5.74 6.68 -16.23
CA PHE A 174 6.26 6.49 -14.89
C PHE A 174 5.76 5.14 -14.36
N GLN A 175 6.65 4.17 -14.28
CA GLN A 175 6.37 2.86 -13.72
C GLN A 175 6.46 2.93 -12.19
N TYR A 176 5.64 2.15 -11.48
CA TYR A 176 5.56 2.25 -10.03
C TYR A 176 6.07 0.99 -9.32
N ALA A 177 5.59 -0.19 -9.70
CA ALA A 177 5.91 -1.45 -9.05
C ALA A 177 6.28 -2.55 -10.04
N ILE A 178 7.11 -3.49 -9.57
CA ILE A 178 7.51 -4.70 -10.28
C ILE A 178 7.24 -5.93 -9.42
N GLU A 179 6.52 -6.93 -9.95
CA GLU A 179 6.17 -8.14 -9.24
C GLU A 179 6.50 -9.39 -10.06
N PRO A 180 7.13 -10.44 -9.50
CA PRO A 180 7.40 -11.69 -10.22
C PRO A 180 6.12 -12.38 -10.68
N PHE A 181 6.09 -12.78 -11.95
CA PHE A 181 4.95 -13.48 -12.52
C PHE A 181 5.35 -14.46 -13.62
N ARG A 182 5.09 -15.75 -13.41
CA ARG A 182 5.28 -16.83 -14.41
C ARG A 182 6.64 -16.81 -15.11
N GLY A 183 7.71 -16.63 -14.34
CA GLY A 183 9.07 -16.61 -14.86
C GLY A 183 9.49 -15.32 -15.57
N GLY A 184 8.76 -14.26 -15.36
CA GLY A 184 9.02 -12.88 -15.75
C GLY A 184 8.42 -11.93 -14.72
N PHE A 185 7.94 -10.77 -15.15
CA PHE A 185 7.43 -9.72 -14.28
C PHE A 185 6.11 -9.16 -14.78
N LEU A 186 5.36 -8.60 -13.83
CA LEU A 186 4.37 -7.57 -14.07
C LEU A 186 4.96 -6.23 -13.65
N VAL A 187 4.59 -5.20 -14.38
CA VAL A 187 4.99 -3.81 -14.07
C VAL A 187 3.76 -2.93 -14.19
N THR A 188 3.47 -2.14 -13.18
CA THR A 188 2.48 -1.06 -13.31
C THR A 188 3.12 0.15 -13.97
N ASP A 189 2.51 0.62 -15.04
CA ASP A 189 2.82 1.91 -15.68
C ASP A 189 1.75 2.90 -15.21
N ALA A 190 2.03 3.55 -14.07
CA ALA A 190 1.08 4.39 -13.37
C ALA A 190 0.63 5.58 -14.20
N HIS A 191 1.57 6.22 -14.91
CA HIS A 191 1.29 7.39 -15.74
C HIS A 191 0.47 7.04 -16.98
N HIS A 192 0.74 5.87 -17.58
CA HIS A 192 0.00 5.40 -18.76
C HIS A 192 -1.20 4.50 -18.40
N ASN A 193 -1.53 4.36 -17.13
CA ASN A 193 -2.73 3.66 -16.64
C ASN A 193 -2.85 2.20 -17.12
N ARG A 194 -1.75 1.44 -17.08
CA ARG A 194 -1.73 0.06 -17.58
C ARG A 194 -0.85 -0.86 -16.73
N VAL A 195 -1.00 -2.16 -16.92
CA VAL A 195 -0.10 -3.19 -16.42
C VAL A 195 0.59 -3.86 -17.60
N LEU A 196 1.90 -3.92 -17.54
CA LEU A 196 2.75 -4.57 -18.52
C LEU A 196 3.17 -5.94 -18.02
N ARG A 197 3.36 -6.88 -18.95
CA ARG A 197 4.01 -8.16 -18.72
C ARG A 197 5.36 -8.14 -19.40
N VAL A 198 6.40 -8.50 -18.66
CA VAL A 198 7.79 -8.49 -19.12
C VAL A 198 8.41 -9.87 -18.95
N THR A 199 9.05 -10.39 -19.99
CA THR A 199 9.80 -11.66 -19.94
C THR A 199 11.27 -11.42 -19.64
N LEU A 200 11.99 -12.44 -19.14
CA LEU A 200 13.41 -12.30 -18.80
C LEU A 200 14.34 -12.05 -20.00
N ASP A 201 13.88 -12.34 -21.21
CA ASP A 201 14.56 -12.05 -22.46
C ASP A 201 14.20 -10.66 -23.05
N GLY A 202 13.47 -9.85 -22.28
CA GLY A 202 13.17 -8.46 -22.62
C GLY A 202 11.89 -8.25 -23.43
N GLY A 203 11.10 -9.29 -23.69
CA GLY A 203 9.80 -9.15 -24.33
C GLY A 203 8.81 -8.42 -23.45
N ILE A 204 8.13 -7.39 -24.00
CA ILE A 204 7.15 -6.57 -23.28
C ILE A 204 5.82 -6.65 -24.00
N THR A 205 4.75 -6.85 -23.25
CA THR A 205 3.36 -6.83 -23.75
C THR A 205 2.46 -6.13 -22.75
N GLU A 206 1.44 -5.43 -23.23
CA GLU A 206 0.38 -4.91 -22.37
C GLU A 206 -0.52 -6.06 -21.91
N LEU A 207 -0.71 -6.19 -20.60
CA LEU A 207 -1.65 -7.15 -20.03
C LEU A 207 -3.06 -6.56 -19.98
N ILE A 208 -3.18 -5.32 -19.53
CA ILE A 208 -4.43 -4.59 -19.41
C ILE A 208 -4.15 -3.08 -19.38
N ALA A 209 -4.98 -2.31 -20.08
CA ALA A 209 -5.07 -0.86 -19.95
C ALA A 209 -6.36 -0.47 -19.23
N PHE A 210 -6.29 0.59 -18.46
CA PHE A 210 -7.41 1.18 -17.72
C PHE A 210 -7.72 2.58 -18.26
N GLY A 211 -8.82 3.16 -17.81
CA GLY A 211 -8.97 4.61 -17.85
C GLY A 211 -8.02 5.30 -16.87
N ASN A 212 -8.24 6.57 -16.58
CA ASN A 212 -7.41 7.33 -15.64
C ASN A 212 -7.63 6.83 -14.19
N VAL A 213 -6.80 5.91 -13.72
CA VAL A 213 -6.90 5.23 -12.41
C VAL A 213 -5.61 5.21 -11.61
N VAL A 214 -4.47 5.48 -12.25
CA VAL A 214 -3.12 5.48 -11.64
C VAL A 214 -2.84 4.16 -10.92
N PRO A 215 -2.56 3.04 -11.64
CA PRO A 215 -2.18 1.77 -11.02
C PRO A 215 -0.81 1.89 -10.33
N THR A 216 -0.70 1.37 -9.12
CA THR A 216 0.48 1.48 -8.26
C THR A 216 1.00 0.10 -7.87
N GLY A 217 0.95 -0.30 -6.60
CA GLY A 217 1.46 -1.58 -6.13
C GLY A 217 0.75 -2.79 -6.72
N LEU A 218 1.48 -3.91 -6.74
CA LEU A 218 1.04 -5.20 -7.29
C LEU A 218 1.28 -6.31 -6.28
N GLU A 219 0.35 -7.27 -6.20
CA GLU A 219 0.52 -8.53 -5.47
C GLU A 219 0.02 -9.70 -6.32
N VAL A 220 0.79 -10.76 -6.42
CA VAL A 220 0.41 -11.96 -7.16
C VAL A 220 0.13 -13.12 -6.23
N TRP A 221 -1.11 -13.62 -6.26
CA TRP A 221 -1.45 -14.84 -5.53
C TRP A 221 -2.12 -15.89 -6.41
N GLY A 222 -1.43 -17.00 -6.58
CA GLY A 222 -1.90 -18.08 -7.43
C GLY A 222 -2.04 -17.64 -8.89
N ASN A 223 -3.26 -17.50 -9.36
CA ASN A 223 -3.55 -17.01 -10.72
C ASN A 223 -4.28 -15.66 -10.72
N THR A 224 -4.32 -14.97 -9.61
CA THR A 224 -4.94 -13.66 -9.48
C THR A 224 -3.86 -12.60 -9.25
N ILE A 225 -3.96 -11.49 -9.96
CA ILE A 225 -3.11 -10.32 -9.80
C ILE A 225 -3.96 -9.27 -9.09
N TYR A 226 -3.50 -8.78 -7.94
CA TYR A 226 -4.10 -7.64 -7.26
C TYR A 226 -3.33 -6.39 -7.62
N VAL A 227 -4.04 -5.30 -7.88
CA VAL A 227 -3.47 -3.99 -8.22
C VAL A 227 -4.11 -2.93 -7.36
N ALA A 228 -3.28 -2.16 -6.67
CA ALA A 228 -3.72 -0.92 -6.06
C ALA A 228 -3.87 0.17 -7.11
N GLN A 229 -4.88 1.01 -6.98
CA GLN A 229 -5.12 2.18 -7.82
C GLN A 229 -5.23 3.42 -6.94
N ALA A 230 -4.38 4.40 -7.17
CA ALA A 230 -4.40 5.65 -6.43
C ALA A 230 -5.61 6.53 -6.77
N GLY A 231 -6.20 6.31 -7.95
CA GLY A 231 -7.21 7.16 -8.55
C GLY A 231 -6.62 8.45 -9.14
N PRO A 232 -7.37 9.15 -10.00
CA PRO A 232 -6.95 10.44 -10.54
C PRO A 232 -6.92 11.52 -9.46
N ILE A 233 -6.16 12.59 -9.73
CA ILE A 233 -6.16 13.79 -8.89
C ILE A 233 -7.60 14.32 -8.76
N PRO A 234 -8.05 14.68 -7.55
CA PRO A 234 -7.31 14.85 -6.29
C PRO A 234 -7.25 13.60 -5.38
N HIS A 235 -7.24 12.41 -5.91
CA HIS A 235 -7.15 11.14 -5.19
C HIS A 235 -8.23 10.99 -4.10
N VAL A 236 -9.49 11.19 -4.50
CA VAL A 236 -10.63 11.02 -3.59
C VAL A 236 -10.80 9.56 -3.18
N PRO A 237 -11.34 9.27 -1.98
CA PRO A 237 -11.43 7.90 -1.46
C PRO A 237 -12.13 6.93 -2.40
N GLU A 238 -13.17 7.35 -3.08
CA GLU A 238 -13.99 6.54 -3.98
C GLU A 238 -13.20 6.01 -5.18
N ASN A 239 -12.09 6.67 -5.53
CA ASN A 239 -11.23 6.33 -6.65
C ASN A 239 -10.01 5.49 -6.24
N GLY A 240 -9.70 5.44 -4.94
CA GLY A 240 -8.67 4.54 -4.42
C GLY A 240 -9.22 3.14 -4.27
N LYS A 241 -8.73 2.20 -5.10
CA LYS A 241 -9.29 0.86 -5.26
C LYS A 241 -8.24 -0.22 -5.22
N VAL A 242 -8.66 -1.42 -4.81
CA VAL A 242 -7.93 -2.66 -5.09
C VAL A 242 -8.70 -3.43 -6.14
N MET A 243 -8.04 -3.78 -7.23
CA MET A 243 -8.60 -4.57 -8.34
C MET A 243 -8.01 -5.97 -8.34
N ALA A 244 -8.80 -6.98 -8.70
CA ALA A 244 -8.34 -8.32 -9.02
C ALA A 244 -8.39 -8.53 -10.53
N ILE A 245 -7.27 -8.93 -11.14
CA ILE A 245 -7.16 -9.17 -12.56
C ILE A 245 -7.00 -10.68 -12.80
N ASP A 246 -7.81 -11.23 -13.70
CA ASP A 246 -7.55 -12.54 -14.27
C ASP A 246 -6.57 -12.40 -15.45
N PRO A 247 -5.34 -12.90 -15.33
CA PRO A 247 -4.32 -12.74 -16.37
C PRO A 247 -4.59 -13.54 -17.65
N ARG A 248 -5.64 -14.37 -17.71
CA ARG A 248 -6.03 -15.11 -18.91
C ARG A 248 -7.00 -14.32 -19.77
N SER A 249 -7.97 -13.69 -19.13
CA SER A 249 -9.00 -12.90 -19.81
C SER A 249 -8.66 -11.41 -19.91
N GLY A 250 -7.71 -10.91 -19.09
CA GLY A 250 -7.44 -9.48 -18.93
C GLY A 250 -8.60 -8.74 -18.23
N THR A 251 -9.51 -9.47 -17.58
CA THR A 251 -10.67 -8.87 -16.89
C THR A 251 -10.28 -8.41 -15.50
N ALA A 252 -10.58 -7.16 -15.16
CA ALA A 252 -10.41 -6.60 -13.84
C ALA A 252 -11.75 -6.50 -13.11
N THR A 253 -11.75 -6.88 -11.82
CA THR A 253 -12.91 -6.79 -10.92
C THR A 253 -12.52 -6.01 -9.68
N GLU A 254 -13.36 -5.08 -9.25
CA GLU A 254 -13.14 -4.33 -8.00
C GLU A 254 -13.27 -5.28 -6.79
N VAL A 255 -12.27 -5.22 -5.92
CA VAL A 255 -12.21 -5.98 -4.65
C VAL A 255 -12.61 -5.10 -3.48
N ALA A 256 -12.12 -3.86 -3.45
CA ALA A 256 -12.46 -2.86 -2.45
C ALA A 256 -12.20 -1.44 -2.95
N SER A 257 -12.91 -0.48 -2.39
CA SER A 257 -12.71 0.96 -2.63
C SER A 257 -12.95 1.77 -1.35
N GLY A 258 -12.46 3.00 -1.32
CA GLY A 258 -12.73 3.92 -0.21
C GLY A 258 -11.50 4.42 0.56
N ALA A 259 -10.29 4.24 0.05
CA ALA A 259 -9.07 4.76 0.66
C ALA A 259 -8.32 5.71 -0.30
N ARG A 260 -7.70 6.78 0.24
CA ARG A 260 -7.06 7.82 -0.57
C ARG A 260 -5.69 7.40 -1.04
N LEU A 261 -5.36 7.65 -2.31
CA LEU A 261 -4.01 7.53 -2.84
C LEU A 261 -3.38 6.20 -2.43
N LEU A 262 -4.02 5.08 -2.84
CA LEU A 262 -3.44 3.76 -2.61
C LEU A 262 -2.15 3.62 -3.39
N VAL A 263 -1.09 3.20 -2.71
CA VAL A 263 0.25 3.07 -3.27
C VAL A 263 0.73 1.63 -3.30
N ASP A 264 0.16 0.76 -2.45
CA ASP A 264 0.57 -0.64 -2.42
C ASP A 264 -0.57 -1.56 -1.98
N VAL A 265 -0.42 -2.86 -2.29
CA VAL A 265 -1.33 -3.92 -1.89
C VAL A 265 -0.54 -5.18 -1.61
N GLU A 266 -0.77 -5.78 -0.43
CA GLU A 266 -0.05 -6.95 0.02
C GLU A 266 -0.97 -7.99 0.65
N ARG A 267 -0.53 -9.24 0.60
CA ARG A 267 -1.27 -10.36 1.12
C ARG A 267 -0.68 -10.90 2.42
N GLY A 268 -1.43 -10.70 3.48
CA GLY A 268 -1.07 -11.19 4.79
C GLY A 268 -1.54 -12.62 5.08
N ARG A 269 -1.36 -13.00 6.32
CA ARG A 269 -1.68 -14.34 6.85
C ARG A 269 -3.14 -14.70 6.59
N GLY A 270 -3.36 -15.97 6.18
CA GLY A 270 -4.69 -16.52 5.89
C GLY A 270 -5.35 -15.94 4.64
N GLY A 271 -4.63 -15.21 3.82
CA GLY A 271 -5.15 -14.64 2.59
C GLY A 271 -5.85 -13.30 2.75
N THR A 272 -5.70 -12.67 3.90
CA THR A 272 -6.20 -11.31 4.12
C THR A 272 -5.41 -10.34 3.26
N LEU A 273 -6.08 -9.50 2.48
CA LEU A 273 -5.45 -8.41 1.74
C LEU A 273 -5.38 -7.16 2.58
N PHE A 274 -4.25 -6.48 2.44
CA PHE A 274 -4.00 -5.17 3.00
C PHE A 274 -3.64 -4.23 1.87
N ALA A 275 -3.95 -2.95 2.02
CA ALA A 275 -3.53 -1.92 1.10
C ALA A 275 -2.91 -0.76 1.89
N LEU A 276 -1.97 -0.07 1.26
CA LEU A 276 -1.28 1.05 1.84
C LEU A 276 -1.77 2.34 1.19
N ALA A 277 -2.35 3.23 1.99
CA ALA A 277 -2.77 4.55 1.56
C ALA A 277 -1.67 5.56 1.90
N GLN A 278 -1.19 6.33 0.92
CA GLN A 278 -0.21 7.39 1.19
C GLN A 278 -0.84 8.55 1.97
N GLY A 279 -2.13 8.81 1.77
CA GLY A 279 -2.90 9.73 2.61
C GLY A 279 -3.60 10.84 1.83
N PHE A 280 -3.79 11.99 2.49
CA PHE A 280 -4.48 13.14 1.95
C PHE A 280 -3.57 13.93 1.01
N TRP A 281 -3.93 13.94 -0.27
CA TRP A 281 -3.22 14.72 -1.28
C TRP A 281 -3.88 16.09 -1.48
N ASN A 282 -3.08 17.13 -1.44
CA ASN A 282 -3.43 18.49 -1.85
C ASN A 282 -2.23 19.16 -2.53
N GLY A 283 -1.41 18.35 -3.18
CA GLY A 283 -0.16 18.79 -3.79
C GLY A 283 -0.38 19.86 -4.88
N PRO A 284 0.64 20.67 -5.14
CA PRO A 284 0.58 21.74 -6.14
C PRO A 284 0.68 21.25 -7.58
N PHE A 285 1.08 19.99 -7.79
CA PHE A 285 1.28 19.38 -9.11
C PHE A 285 1.10 17.86 -9.02
N GLU A 286 0.87 17.22 -10.17
CA GLU A 286 0.81 15.78 -10.32
C GLU A 286 2.11 15.12 -9.86
N GLY A 287 2.02 13.98 -9.13
CA GLY A 287 3.18 13.30 -8.55
C GLY A 287 3.73 13.92 -7.27
N ALA A 288 3.14 15.02 -6.76
CA ALA A 288 3.46 15.49 -5.42
C ALA A 288 3.02 14.48 -4.36
N PRO A 289 3.77 14.33 -3.24
CA PRO A 289 3.38 13.41 -2.17
C PRO A 289 2.12 13.85 -1.44
N ALA A 290 1.49 12.92 -0.73
CA ALA A 290 0.48 13.23 0.25
C ALA A 290 1.02 14.10 1.39
N GLN A 291 0.13 14.64 2.21
CA GLN A 291 0.52 15.35 3.43
C GLN A 291 1.16 14.40 4.43
N PRO A 292 2.14 14.88 5.21
CA PRO A 292 2.73 14.10 6.29
C PRO A 292 1.68 13.58 7.26
N GLU A 293 1.93 12.41 7.85
CA GLU A 293 1.13 11.81 8.93
C GLU A 293 -0.36 11.59 8.59
N THR A 294 -0.69 11.46 7.29
CA THR A 294 -2.05 11.17 6.84
C THR A 294 -2.21 9.80 6.18
N GLY A 295 -1.12 9.04 6.08
CA GLY A 295 -1.11 7.70 5.51
C GLY A 295 -1.69 6.65 6.46
N ALA A 296 -2.09 5.51 5.91
CA ALA A 296 -2.67 4.42 6.67
C ALA A 296 -2.41 3.05 6.04
N LEU A 297 -2.20 2.04 6.87
CA LEU A 297 -2.36 0.65 6.49
C LEU A 297 -3.83 0.27 6.69
N VAL A 298 -4.47 -0.21 5.64
CA VAL A 298 -5.88 -0.61 5.65
C VAL A 298 -6.04 -2.08 5.30
N ARG A 299 -7.01 -2.76 5.90
CA ARG A 299 -7.38 -4.15 5.59
C ARG A 299 -8.59 -4.15 4.68
N VAL A 300 -8.54 -4.97 3.63
CA VAL A 300 -9.68 -5.25 2.76
C VAL A 300 -10.72 -6.11 3.50
N ASN A 301 -11.96 -5.70 3.47
CA ASN A 301 -13.12 -6.42 4.01
C ASN A 301 -13.85 -7.22 2.92
N GLY A 302 -14.59 -8.26 3.33
CA GLY A 302 -15.35 -9.08 2.39
C GLY A 302 -16.56 -8.38 1.73
N ASP A 303 -16.94 -7.21 2.22
CA ASP A 303 -18.01 -6.37 1.68
C ASP A 303 -17.52 -5.29 0.70
N GLY A 304 -16.23 -5.30 0.36
CA GLY A 304 -15.63 -4.33 -0.56
C GLY A 304 -15.23 -3.00 0.08
N THR A 305 -15.26 -2.91 1.40
CA THR A 305 -14.79 -1.74 2.15
C THR A 305 -13.40 -1.95 2.74
N PHE A 306 -12.83 -0.91 3.34
CA PHE A 306 -11.59 -0.99 4.11
C PHE A 306 -11.83 -0.79 5.61
N THR A 307 -10.99 -1.44 6.42
CA THR A 307 -10.84 -1.15 7.85
C THR A 307 -9.43 -0.66 8.10
N GLU A 308 -9.28 0.51 8.71
CA GLU A 308 -7.98 1.02 9.12
C GLU A 308 -7.35 0.09 10.18
N VAL A 309 -6.10 -0.30 9.95
CA VAL A 309 -5.27 -1.06 10.89
C VAL A 309 -4.44 -0.11 11.73
N VAL A 310 -3.76 0.81 11.06
CA VAL A 310 -2.97 1.91 11.64
C VAL A 310 -3.06 3.12 10.73
N GLY A 311 -3.32 4.29 11.29
CA GLY A 311 -3.27 5.59 10.63
C GLY A 311 -2.07 6.42 11.10
N GLY A 312 -1.94 7.62 10.57
CA GLY A 312 -0.89 8.57 10.96
C GLY A 312 0.51 8.24 10.41
N LEU A 313 0.60 7.41 9.38
CA LEU A 313 1.88 7.11 8.72
C LEU A 313 2.35 8.31 7.88
N ASP A 314 3.64 8.63 7.96
CA ASP A 314 4.20 9.74 7.17
C ASP A 314 4.56 9.29 5.75
N ARG A 315 3.69 9.59 4.80
CA ARG A 315 3.90 9.36 3.35
C ARG A 315 4.48 7.99 3.05
N PRO A 316 3.78 6.92 3.42
CA PRO A 316 4.22 5.56 3.13
C PRO A 316 4.26 5.31 1.62
N THR A 317 5.23 4.50 1.17
CA THR A 317 5.48 4.24 -0.25
C THR A 317 5.35 2.78 -0.64
N SER A 318 5.68 1.86 0.28
CA SER A 318 5.60 0.41 0.05
C SER A 318 5.37 -0.34 1.35
N VAL A 319 4.78 -1.52 1.27
CA VAL A 319 4.56 -2.40 2.41
C VAL A 319 4.88 -3.85 2.07
N GLU A 320 5.61 -4.52 2.95
CA GLU A 320 5.85 -5.95 2.88
C GLU A 320 5.29 -6.65 4.10
N ILE A 321 4.72 -7.83 3.95
CA ILE A 321 4.18 -8.60 5.06
C ILE A 321 4.98 -9.87 5.30
N ILE A 322 5.75 -9.87 6.41
CA ILE A 322 6.46 -11.06 6.86
C ILE A 322 5.70 -11.70 8.03
N ARG A 323 5.10 -12.86 7.78
CA ARG A 323 4.24 -13.59 8.73
C ARG A 323 2.96 -12.81 9.09
N ASN A 324 2.95 -12.07 10.19
CA ASN A 324 1.82 -11.25 10.66
C ASN A 324 2.25 -9.84 11.06
N THR A 325 3.38 -9.40 10.52
CA THR A 325 3.94 -8.06 10.73
C THR A 325 4.09 -7.38 9.39
N ALA A 326 3.53 -6.19 9.25
CA ALA A 326 3.77 -5.31 8.12
C ALA A 326 5.04 -4.49 8.36
N TYR A 327 5.82 -4.34 7.30
CA TYR A 327 7.00 -3.48 7.22
C TYR A 327 6.67 -2.37 6.25
N VAL A 328 6.47 -1.18 6.76
CA VAL A 328 6.07 -0.02 5.96
C VAL A 328 7.27 0.85 5.70
N VAL A 329 7.58 1.06 4.44
CA VAL A 329 8.61 1.99 3.96
C VAL A 329 8.00 3.36 3.77
N THR A 330 8.71 4.41 4.16
CA THR A 330 8.24 5.79 4.03
C THR A 330 9.18 6.63 3.19
N LEU A 331 8.61 7.64 2.55
CA LEU A 331 9.37 8.62 1.77
C LEU A 331 10.42 9.37 2.59
N GLY A 332 10.21 9.49 3.91
CA GLY A 332 11.14 10.11 4.85
C GLY A 332 12.39 9.30 5.15
N GLY A 333 12.59 8.12 4.55
CA GLY A 333 13.77 7.28 4.78
C GLY A 333 13.65 6.42 6.05
N GLU A 334 12.44 6.04 6.41
CA GLU A 334 12.17 5.22 7.59
C GLU A 334 11.49 3.91 7.19
N ILE A 335 11.67 2.89 8.03
CA ILE A 335 10.96 1.63 7.95
C ILE A 335 10.28 1.39 9.28
N TRP A 336 8.98 1.22 9.26
CA TRP A 336 8.13 0.99 10.42
C TRP A 336 7.59 -0.43 10.45
N THR A 337 7.42 -1.00 11.63
CA THR A 337 6.78 -2.30 11.84
C THR A 337 5.43 -2.13 12.48
N ILE A 338 4.46 -2.91 12.01
CA ILE A 338 3.12 -2.99 12.57
C ILE A 338 2.85 -4.48 12.83
N ALA A 339 2.91 -4.88 14.10
CA ALA A 339 2.72 -6.26 14.48
C ALA A 339 1.25 -6.64 14.55
N ASP A 340 0.97 -7.95 14.43
CA ASP A 340 -0.36 -8.56 14.62
C ASP A 340 -1.48 -7.93 13.77
N ILE A 341 -1.15 -7.57 12.51
CA ILE A 341 -2.07 -6.91 11.57
C ILE A 341 -3.32 -7.73 11.24
N ALA A 342 -3.26 -9.07 11.33
CA ALA A 342 -4.39 -9.95 11.12
C ALA A 342 -4.70 -10.78 12.39
N SER A 343 -5.98 -10.92 12.71
CA SER A 343 -6.47 -11.77 13.80
C SER A 343 -7.23 -12.97 13.28
N PRO A 344 -7.22 -14.12 14.01
CA PRO A 344 -8.07 -15.27 13.67
C PRO A 344 -9.58 -14.94 13.76
N PRO A 345 -10.45 -15.55 12.92
CA PRO A 345 -10.05 -16.37 11.79
C PRO A 345 -9.39 -15.53 10.70
N PHE A 346 -8.26 -16.05 10.18
CA PHE A 346 -7.57 -15.40 9.06
C PHE A 346 -8.28 -15.70 7.74
N GLY A 347 -8.24 -14.78 6.82
CA GLY A 347 -8.82 -14.90 5.49
C GLY A 347 -10.04 -14.01 5.28
N VAL A 348 -10.37 -13.77 4.01
CA VAL A 348 -11.59 -13.07 3.61
C VAL A 348 -12.74 -14.06 3.78
N SER A 349 -13.72 -13.74 4.60
CA SER A 349 -14.98 -14.50 4.60
C SER A 349 -15.59 -14.37 3.20
N ARG A 350 -15.72 -15.51 2.52
CA ARG A 350 -16.39 -15.59 1.22
C ARG A 350 -17.87 -15.31 1.36
#